data_e4107315b52ee3a7b5d7967d773f4c10
#
_entry.id   e4107315b52ee3a7b5d7967d773f4c10
#
_cell.length_a   1.000
_cell.length_b   1.000
_cell.length_c   1.000
_cell.angle_alpha   90.00
_cell.angle_beta   90.00
_cell.angle_gamma   90.00
#
_symmetry.space_group_name_H-M   'P 1'
#
loop_
_entity.id
_entity.type
_entity.pdbx_description
1 polymer ?
#
loop_
_entity_poly.entity_id
_entity_poly.type
_entity_poly.pdbx_seq_one_letter_code
_entity_poly.pdbx_strand_id
1 'polypeptide(L)'
;MNIIGVDFSGAKSDQNTWMAQGFTDELTLTLTGCHPISRSELSDLLAGTTVPTVAALDFPFSVPQSFAAFWTSLAQTMPDLWAAAVSMEQEQFIGLRDQFVAKQGEPKRLADSHFPECYSCLHKANPNMVPMTFRGMQMLHHLWAAGCQVPPLDCTGRNQTFLLEAMPGAALKAFGLPYKGYKNGKRASELRQQIIEELASSSLVDIHGLPSFQERALLNHDCLDAIVAAVVATLWARDPSLFRCPEPQQSSTFDPLVMLEGWLYAPVFIHGKA
;
A
#
# COMPACT_ATOMS: atom_id res chain seq x y z
N MET A 1 4.06 -7.73 17.93
CA MET A 1 4.46 -7.64 16.51
C MET A 1 4.58 -6.18 16.13
N ASN A 2 5.62 -5.77 15.39
CA ASN A 2 5.73 -4.39 14.91
C ASN A 2 4.74 -4.12 13.76
N ILE A 3 4.20 -2.91 13.75
CA ILE A 3 3.26 -2.42 12.74
C ILE A 3 3.83 -1.16 12.10
N ILE A 4 3.79 -1.11 10.77
CA ILE A 4 4.21 0.04 9.98
C ILE A 4 3.11 0.33 8.95
N GLY A 5 2.68 1.58 8.88
CA GLY A 5 1.82 2.09 7.82
C GLY A 5 2.52 3.20 7.07
N VAL A 6 2.45 3.19 5.75
CA VAL A 6 3.19 4.13 4.90
C VAL A 6 2.27 4.74 3.86
N ASP A 7 2.21 6.08 3.84
CA ASP A 7 1.77 6.85 2.68
C ASP A 7 3.01 7.19 1.85
N PHE A 8 3.15 6.53 0.70
CA PHE A 8 4.37 6.55 -0.09
C PHE A 8 4.35 7.62 -1.18
N SER A 9 5.36 8.44 -1.22
CA SER A 9 5.50 9.48 -2.24
C SER A 9 6.41 9.05 -3.40
N GLY A 10 5.91 9.19 -4.62
CA GLY A 10 6.68 9.08 -5.86
C GLY A 10 7.36 10.38 -6.30
N ALA A 11 7.25 11.46 -5.55
CA ALA A 11 7.84 12.75 -5.91
C ALA A 11 9.38 12.67 -6.06
N LYS A 12 9.96 13.53 -6.90
CA LYS A 12 11.42 13.58 -7.09
C LYS A 12 12.12 13.95 -5.77
N SER A 13 11.57 14.92 -5.04
CA SER A 13 11.96 15.22 -3.67
C SER A 13 11.50 14.10 -2.74
N ASP A 14 12.41 13.58 -1.92
CA ASP A 14 12.16 12.46 -1.01
C ASP A 14 11.75 12.95 0.38
N GLN A 15 10.74 13.79 0.47
CA GLN A 15 10.31 14.44 1.72
C GLN A 15 8.85 14.25 2.05
N ASN A 16 8.08 13.61 1.16
CA ASN A 16 6.63 13.50 1.28
C ASN A 16 6.14 12.08 1.60
N THR A 17 7.04 11.14 1.84
CA THR A 17 6.65 9.82 2.36
C THR A 17 6.43 9.94 3.86
N TRP A 18 5.28 9.45 4.34
CA TRP A 18 4.95 9.43 5.76
C TRP A 18 4.90 8.01 6.28
N MET A 19 5.42 7.82 7.48
CA MET A 19 5.40 6.54 8.17
C MET A 19 4.73 6.70 9.54
N ALA A 20 3.71 5.88 9.78
CA ALA A 20 3.17 5.61 11.11
C ALA A 20 3.77 4.29 11.59
N GLN A 21 4.26 4.26 12.83
CA GLN A 21 4.84 3.07 13.42
C GLN A 21 4.27 2.80 14.81
N GLY A 22 4.26 1.54 15.17
CA GLY A 22 3.78 1.09 16.47
C GLY A 22 3.97 -0.42 16.63
N PHE A 23 3.23 -0.98 17.55
CA PHE A 23 3.18 -2.41 17.77
C PHE A 23 1.74 -2.85 18.06
N THR A 24 1.46 -4.10 17.78
CA THR A 24 0.15 -4.69 18.09
C THR A 24 0.31 -5.88 19.02
N ASP A 25 -0.64 -5.98 19.93
CA ASP A 25 -1.00 -7.16 20.68
C ASP A 25 -2.51 -7.41 20.50
N GLU A 26 -2.91 -8.63 20.23
CA GLU A 26 -4.31 -9.04 20.01
C GLU A 26 -5.16 -8.02 19.23
N LEU A 27 -5.89 -7.12 19.91
CA LEU A 27 -6.83 -6.16 19.34
C LEU A 27 -6.35 -4.70 19.36
N THR A 28 -5.20 -4.44 19.98
CA THR A 28 -4.69 -3.10 20.24
C THR A 28 -3.59 -2.73 19.25
N LEU A 29 -3.65 -1.53 18.68
CA LEU A 29 -2.54 -0.88 18.01
C LEU A 29 -2.02 0.24 18.90
N THR A 30 -0.80 0.12 19.40
CA THR A 30 -0.13 1.20 20.09
C THR A 30 0.76 1.97 19.14
N LEU A 31 0.32 3.17 18.73
CA LEU A 31 1.11 4.07 17.88
C LEU A 31 2.22 4.73 18.71
N THR A 32 3.46 4.64 18.23
CA THR A 32 4.64 5.23 18.88
C THR A 32 5.27 6.34 18.06
N GLY A 33 4.94 6.46 16.77
CA GLY A 33 5.45 7.50 15.87
C GLY A 33 4.56 7.69 14.66
N CYS A 34 4.52 8.95 14.17
CA CYS A 34 4.02 9.29 12.84
C CYS A 34 4.79 10.51 12.33
N HIS A 35 5.63 10.33 11.31
CA HIS A 35 6.55 11.35 10.84
C HIS A 35 6.95 11.13 9.38
N PRO A 36 7.45 12.19 8.70
CA PRO A 36 8.07 12.03 7.39
C PRO A 36 9.31 11.14 7.46
N ILE A 37 9.53 10.36 6.41
CA ILE A 37 10.71 9.51 6.25
C ILE A 37 11.16 9.54 4.79
N SER A 38 12.47 9.45 4.54
CA SER A 38 12.96 9.26 3.17
C SER A 38 12.75 7.81 2.71
N ARG A 39 12.66 7.60 1.39
CA ARG A 39 12.52 6.24 0.82
C ARG A 39 13.73 5.35 1.16
N SER A 40 14.91 5.94 1.22
CA SER A 40 16.13 5.24 1.62
C SER A 40 16.05 4.75 3.07
N GLU A 41 15.74 5.66 4.01
CA GLU A 41 15.59 5.33 5.43
C GLU A 41 14.47 4.30 5.66
N LEU A 42 13.34 4.43 4.96
CA LEU A 42 12.25 3.45 5.02
C LEU A 42 12.71 2.08 4.52
N SER A 43 13.43 2.05 3.40
CA SER A 43 13.96 0.81 2.83
C SER A 43 14.95 0.13 3.78
N ASP A 44 15.88 0.89 4.34
CA ASP A 44 16.89 0.38 5.28
C ASP A 44 16.21 -0.14 6.57
N LEU A 45 15.22 0.57 7.08
CA LEU A 45 14.43 0.18 8.25
C LEU A 45 13.72 -1.15 8.02
N LEU A 46 12.99 -1.29 6.90
CA LEU A 46 12.23 -2.50 6.58
C LEU A 46 13.15 -3.70 6.31
N ALA A 47 14.26 -3.49 5.61
CA ALA A 47 15.25 -4.52 5.31
C ALA A 47 16.01 -4.99 6.57
N GLY A 48 16.29 -4.07 7.50
CA GLY A 48 17.09 -4.31 8.69
C GLY A 48 16.30 -4.80 9.91
N THR A 49 14.97 -4.89 9.84
CA THR A 49 14.19 -5.33 11.00
C THR A 49 14.42 -6.80 11.32
N THR A 50 14.62 -7.09 12.61
CA THR A 50 14.87 -8.45 13.12
C THR A 50 13.71 -9.04 13.91
N VAL A 51 12.63 -8.29 14.05
CA VAL A 51 11.42 -8.70 14.77
C VAL A 51 10.25 -8.85 13.81
N PRO A 52 9.27 -9.72 14.11
CA PRO A 52 8.08 -9.88 13.28
C PRO A 52 7.40 -8.53 13.03
N THR A 53 7.26 -8.17 11.75
CA THR A 53 6.75 -6.86 11.31
C THR A 53 5.75 -7.03 10.18
N VAL A 54 4.67 -6.28 10.22
CA VAL A 54 3.75 -6.11 9.08
C VAL A 54 3.77 -4.65 8.67
N ALA A 55 4.08 -4.40 7.40
CA ALA A 55 4.09 -3.07 6.80
C ALA A 55 3.05 -2.96 5.69
N ALA A 56 2.10 -2.06 5.82
CA ALA A 56 1.13 -1.72 4.76
C ALA A 56 1.59 -0.45 4.04
N LEU A 57 1.80 -0.56 2.72
CA LEU A 57 2.43 0.46 1.89
C LEU A 57 1.42 0.95 0.84
N ASP A 58 1.11 2.25 0.84
CA ASP A 58 0.16 2.88 -0.10
C ASP A 58 0.85 3.20 -1.42
N PHE A 59 1.13 2.19 -2.20
CA PHE A 59 1.51 2.30 -3.61
C PHE A 59 1.28 0.97 -4.35
N PRO A 60 1.07 1.00 -5.69
CA PRO A 60 0.92 -0.21 -6.49
C PRO A 60 2.23 -1.01 -6.56
N PHE A 61 2.20 -2.29 -6.19
CA PHE A 61 3.38 -3.16 -6.17
C PHE A 61 3.79 -3.65 -7.56
N SER A 62 2.90 -3.51 -8.53
CA SER A 62 3.10 -3.95 -9.90
C SER A 62 2.23 -3.17 -10.89
N VAL A 63 2.21 -3.62 -12.14
CA VAL A 63 1.49 -3.02 -13.26
C VAL A 63 0.58 -4.03 -13.93
N PRO A 64 -0.44 -3.61 -14.71
CA PRO A 64 -1.30 -4.51 -15.46
C PRO A 64 -0.52 -5.39 -16.44
N GLN A 65 -0.93 -6.64 -16.59
CA GLN A 65 -0.29 -7.63 -17.47
C GLN A 65 -0.08 -7.12 -18.90
N SER A 66 -1.05 -6.42 -19.45
CA SER A 66 -0.94 -5.85 -20.80
C SER A 66 0.17 -4.81 -20.93
N PHE A 67 0.39 -4.00 -19.88
CA PHE A 67 1.52 -3.07 -19.84
C PHE A 67 2.83 -3.80 -19.54
N ALA A 68 2.84 -4.78 -18.67
CA ALA A 68 4.01 -5.63 -18.40
C ALA A 68 4.52 -6.26 -19.68
N ALA A 69 3.64 -6.88 -20.47
CA ALA A 69 3.98 -7.49 -21.77
C ALA A 69 4.50 -6.48 -22.81
N PHE A 70 4.01 -5.24 -22.77
CA PHE A 70 4.51 -4.15 -23.63
C PHE A 70 5.88 -3.64 -23.19
N TRP A 71 6.11 -3.56 -21.90
CA TRP A 71 7.36 -3.07 -21.32
C TRP A 71 8.46 -4.14 -21.38
N THR A 72 8.16 -5.36 -20.94
CA THR A 72 9.12 -6.46 -20.88
C THR A 72 8.40 -7.79 -21.04
N SER A 73 8.58 -8.41 -22.23
CA SER A 73 7.90 -9.67 -22.60
C SER A 73 8.36 -10.90 -21.79
N LEU A 74 9.42 -10.78 -21.00
CA LEU A 74 10.01 -11.89 -20.25
C LEU A 74 9.52 -11.99 -18.80
N ALA A 75 8.92 -10.93 -18.27
CA ALA A 75 8.44 -10.92 -16.88
C ALA A 75 7.24 -11.86 -16.72
N GLN A 76 7.30 -12.72 -15.71
CA GLN A 76 6.26 -13.66 -15.33
C GLN A 76 5.74 -13.38 -13.90
N THR A 77 6.51 -12.63 -13.12
CA THR A 77 6.24 -12.36 -11.71
C THR A 77 6.52 -10.91 -11.35
N MET A 78 6.02 -10.44 -10.21
CA MET A 78 6.38 -9.12 -9.67
C MET A 78 7.89 -8.93 -9.52
N PRO A 79 8.68 -9.87 -8.96
CA PRO A 79 10.14 -9.72 -8.88
C PRO A 79 10.82 -9.48 -10.23
N ASP A 80 10.33 -10.06 -11.32
CA ASP A 80 10.88 -9.79 -12.66
C ASP A 80 10.65 -8.34 -13.08
N LEU A 81 9.46 -7.79 -12.78
CA LEU A 81 9.12 -6.40 -13.06
C LEU A 81 9.93 -5.43 -12.17
N TRP A 82 10.15 -5.79 -10.90
CA TRP A 82 10.98 -5.00 -9.99
C TRP A 82 12.43 -4.94 -10.47
N ALA A 83 12.99 -6.06 -10.92
CA ALA A 83 14.33 -6.12 -11.52
C ALA A 83 14.42 -5.27 -12.80
N ALA A 84 13.38 -5.31 -13.64
CA ALA A 84 13.30 -4.45 -14.83
C ALA A 84 13.23 -2.95 -14.45
N ALA A 85 12.51 -2.59 -13.37
CA ALA A 85 12.42 -1.21 -12.90
C ALA A 85 13.76 -0.67 -12.37
N VAL A 86 14.57 -1.50 -11.73
CA VAL A 86 15.91 -1.11 -11.27
C VAL A 86 16.87 -0.88 -12.44
N SER A 87 16.63 -1.56 -13.57
CA SER A 87 17.50 -1.52 -14.75
C SER A 87 17.24 -0.36 -15.70
N MET A 88 16.34 0.60 -15.32
CA MET A 88 15.98 1.71 -16.18
C MET A 88 15.74 3.02 -15.43
N GLU A 89 15.73 4.12 -16.17
CA GLU A 89 15.44 5.44 -15.63
C GLU A 89 13.93 5.70 -15.60
N GLN A 90 13.48 6.51 -14.63
CA GLN A 90 12.06 6.86 -14.46
C GLN A 90 11.45 7.51 -15.70
N GLU A 91 12.20 8.39 -16.36
CA GLU A 91 11.77 9.09 -17.58
C GLU A 91 11.48 8.11 -18.72
N GLN A 92 12.27 7.04 -18.83
CA GLN A 92 12.06 5.97 -19.81
C GLN A 92 10.76 5.21 -19.49
N PHE A 93 10.53 4.86 -18.22
CA PHE A 93 9.32 4.20 -17.78
C PHE A 93 8.06 5.05 -18.05
N ILE A 94 8.12 6.36 -17.75
CA ILE A 94 7.03 7.30 -18.06
C ILE A 94 6.78 7.35 -19.57
N GLY A 95 7.84 7.42 -20.38
CA GLY A 95 7.72 7.41 -21.84
C GLY A 95 7.06 6.15 -22.40
N LEU A 96 7.41 4.96 -21.86
CA LEU A 96 6.78 3.69 -22.22
C LEU A 96 5.30 3.68 -21.82
N ARG A 97 4.96 4.15 -20.60
CA ARG A 97 3.59 4.29 -20.15
C ARG A 97 2.78 5.19 -21.08
N ASP A 98 3.33 6.33 -21.48
CA ASP A 98 2.64 7.27 -22.36
C ASP A 98 2.36 6.70 -23.76
N GLN A 99 3.32 5.97 -24.31
CA GLN A 99 3.17 5.25 -25.57
C GLN A 99 2.10 4.15 -25.48
N PHE A 100 2.09 3.40 -24.41
CA PHE A 100 1.12 2.34 -24.16
C PHE A 100 -0.29 2.90 -24.00
N VAL A 101 -0.46 3.87 -23.10
CA VAL A 101 -1.77 4.44 -22.78
C VAL A 101 -2.38 5.16 -23.98
N ALA A 102 -1.57 5.79 -24.85
CA ALA A 102 -2.04 6.37 -26.09
C ALA A 102 -2.71 5.39 -27.05
N LYS A 103 -2.34 4.10 -26.96
CA LYS A 103 -2.85 3.04 -27.85
C LYS A 103 -3.91 2.15 -27.19
N GLN A 104 -3.79 1.89 -25.91
CA GLN A 104 -4.57 0.86 -25.21
C GLN A 104 -5.36 1.38 -24.01
N GLY A 105 -5.24 2.69 -23.68
CA GLY A 105 -5.89 3.27 -22.51
C GLY A 105 -5.18 2.90 -21.20
N GLU A 106 -5.90 3.04 -20.10
CA GLU A 106 -5.42 2.82 -18.74
C GLU A 106 -6.06 1.57 -18.13
N PRO A 107 -5.60 0.35 -18.46
CA PRO A 107 -6.16 -0.87 -17.89
C PRO A 107 -5.90 -0.91 -16.37
N LYS A 108 -6.81 -1.56 -15.65
CA LYS A 108 -6.65 -1.90 -14.24
C LYS A 108 -6.01 -3.28 -14.10
N ARG A 109 -5.28 -3.50 -13.01
CA ARG A 109 -4.87 -4.83 -12.58
C ARG A 109 -6.09 -5.62 -12.09
N LEU A 110 -5.96 -6.95 -11.99
CA LEU A 110 -7.01 -7.81 -11.47
C LEU A 110 -7.49 -7.35 -10.08
N ALA A 111 -6.56 -7.10 -9.17
CA ALA A 111 -6.88 -6.62 -7.81
C ALA A 111 -7.64 -5.30 -7.83
N ASP A 112 -7.21 -4.31 -8.64
CA ASP A 112 -7.85 -3.00 -8.75
C ASP A 112 -9.29 -3.09 -9.26
N SER A 113 -9.64 -4.14 -10.02
CA SER A 113 -10.99 -4.34 -10.55
C SER A 113 -12.03 -4.63 -9.47
N HIS A 114 -11.60 -5.15 -8.32
CA HIS A 114 -12.45 -5.41 -7.16
C HIS A 114 -12.78 -4.15 -6.35
N PHE A 115 -12.05 -3.05 -6.60
CA PHE A 115 -12.20 -1.79 -5.88
C PHE A 115 -12.56 -0.67 -6.85
N PRO A 116 -13.85 -0.28 -6.97
CA PRO A 116 -14.29 0.76 -7.91
C PRO A 116 -13.60 2.11 -7.71
N GLU A 117 -13.15 2.40 -6.50
CA GLU A 117 -12.40 3.61 -6.12
C GLU A 117 -10.97 3.65 -6.61
N CYS A 118 -10.36 2.49 -6.93
CA CYS A 118 -9.00 2.42 -7.44
C CYS A 118 -8.94 2.93 -8.89
N TYR A 119 -7.96 3.76 -9.16
CA TYR A 119 -7.54 4.09 -10.51
C TYR A 119 -6.47 3.10 -10.99
N SER A 120 -6.24 3.04 -12.29
CA SER A 120 -5.09 2.33 -12.84
C SER A 120 -3.78 2.93 -12.29
N CYS A 121 -2.80 2.10 -11.98
CA CYS A 121 -1.45 2.57 -11.65
C CYS A 121 -0.77 3.33 -12.80
N LEU A 122 -1.34 3.26 -14.01
CA LEU A 122 -0.91 3.99 -15.20
C LEU A 122 -1.64 5.33 -15.40
N HIS A 123 -2.49 5.74 -14.44
CA HIS A 123 -3.40 6.88 -14.58
C HIS A 123 -2.66 8.20 -14.83
N LYS A 124 -3.06 8.89 -15.92
CA LYS A 124 -2.40 10.14 -16.38
C LYS A 124 -2.78 11.37 -15.57
N ALA A 125 -4.03 11.44 -15.10
CA ALA A 125 -4.51 12.62 -14.40
C ALA A 125 -3.90 12.79 -12.99
N ASN A 126 -3.35 11.71 -12.40
CA ASN A 126 -2.55 11.81 -11.20
C ASN A 126 -1.05 11.75 -11.55
N PRO A 127 -0.34 12.89 -11.56
CA PRO A 127 1.07 12.95 -11.98
C PRO A 127 2.00 12.15 -11.06
N ASN A 128 1.57 11.83 -9.83
CA ASN A 128 2.37 11.11 -8.85
C ASN A 128 2.21 9.59 -8.96
N MET A 129 1.15 9.07 -9.60
CA MET A 129 0.83 7.64 -9.62
C MET A 129 1.95 6.81 -10.25
N VAL A 130 2.40 7.19 -11.45
CA VAL A 130 3.43 6.44 -12.17
C VAL A 130 4.81 6.55 -11.52
N PRO A 131 5.28 7.73 -11.10
CA PRO A 131 6.50 7.84 -10.29
C PRO A 131 6.46 7.01 -9.00
N MET A 132 5.31 6.98 -8.32
CA MET A 132 5.09 6.20 -7.10
C MET A 132 5.20 4.71 -7.36
N THR A 133 4.51 4.20 -8.39
CA THR A 133 4.57 2.80 -8.82
C THR A 133 5.99 2.40 -9.18
N PHE A 134 6.67 3.21 -10.01
CA PHE A 134 8.03 2.92 -10.46
C PHE A 134 9.06 2.86 -9.31
N ARG A 135 9.09 3.89 -8.47
CA ARG A 135 10.01 3.93 -7.32
C ARG A 135 9.67 2.90 -6.25
N GLY A 136 8.38 2.63 -6.08
CA GLY A 136 7.92 1.56 -5.21
C GLY A 136 8.43 0.20 -5.67
N MET A 137 8.36 -0.11 -6.97
CA MET A 137 8.93 -1.34 -7.53
C MET A 137 10.45 -1.44 -7.33
N GLN A 138 11.18 -0.33 -7.48
CA GLN A 138 12.63 -0.32 -7.18
C GLN A 138 12.91 -0.60 -5.70
N MET A 139 12.14 -0.04 -4.79
CA MET A 139 12.25 -0.31 -3.36
C MET A 139 11.90 -1.77 -3.04
N LEU A 140 10.83 -2.31 -3.63
CA LEU A 140 10.44 -3.71 -3.46
C LEU A 140 11.50 -4.69 -3.94
N HIS A 141 12.23 -4.38 -5.03
CA HIS A 141 13.36 -5.19 -5.47
C HIS A 141 14.42 -5.32 -4.38
N HIS A 142 14.78 -4.22 -3.74
CA HIS A 142 15.76 -4.21 -2.64
C HIS A 142 15.23 -4.99 -1.42
N LEU A 143 14.00 -4.74 -1.01
CA LEU A 143 13.36 -5.41 0.13
C LEU A 143 13.18 -6.91 -0.09
N TRP A 144 12.82 -7.32 -1.30
CA TRP A 144 12.73 -8.73 -1.69
C TRP A 144 14.09 -9.43 -1.62
N ALA A 145 15.14 -8.78 -2.14
CA ALA A 145 16.52 -9.28 -2.04
C ALA A 145 17.00 -9.37 -0.57
N ALA A 146 16.53 -8.50 0.31
CA ALA A 146 16.75 -8.55 1.76
C ALA A 146 15.94 -9.65 2.48
N GLY A 147 15.07 -10.37 1.74
CA GLY A 147 14.27 -11.48 2.26
C GLY A 147 12.94 -11.08 2.88
N CYS A 148 12.46 -9.84 2.67
CA CYS A 148 11.11 -9.46 3.05
C CYS A 148 10.06 -10.28 2.29
N GLN A 149 8.94 -10.54 2.91
CA GLN A 149 7.85 -11.36 2.36
C GLN A 149 6.80 -10.45 1.72
N VAL A 150 6.40 -10.76 0.50
CA VAL A 150 5.41 -9.97 -0.26
C VAL A 150 4.27 -10.89 -0.70
N PRO A 151 3.22 -11.07 0.11
CA PRO A 151 2.07 -11.86 -0.31
C PRO A 151 1.43 -11.29 -1.61
N PRO A 152 0.98 -12.15 -2.55
CA PRO A 152 0.82 -13.60 -2.45
C PRO A 152 2.03 -14.41 -2.92
N LEU A 153 3.20 -13.79 -3.15
CA LEU A 153 4.41 -14.55 -3.51
C LEU A 153 4.77 -15.52 -2.40
N ASP A 154 5.36 -16.66 -2.78
CA ASP A 154 5.81 -17.67 -1.82
C ASP A 154 6.87 -17.09 -0.88
N CYS A 155 6.57 -17.14 0.40
CA CYS A 155 7.38 -16.55 1.44
C CYS A 155 8.47 -17.56 1.89
N THR A 156 9.58 -17.60 1.16
CA THR A 156 10.77 -18.38 1.53
C THR A 156 11.83 -17.53 2.24
N GLY A 157 11.54 -16.25 2.43
CA GLY A 157 12.45 -15.28 3.03
C GLY A 157 12.77 -15.58 4.50
N ARG A 158 13.99 -15.26 4.91
CA ARG A 158 14.44 -15.39 6.32
C ARG A 158 13.98 -14.20 7.19
N ASN A 159 13.64 -13.08 6.55
CA ASN A 159 13.14 -11.90 7.23
C ASN A 159 11.65 -12.10 7.60
N GLN A 160 11.27 -11.69 8.81
CA GLN A 160 9.89 -11.79 9.29
C GLN A 160 9.06 -10.54 9.00
N THR A 161 9.45 -9.77 7.99
CA THR A 161 8.75 -8.56 7.55
C THR A 161 7.82 -8.90 6.39
N PHE A 162 6.51 -8.74 6.62
CA PHE A 162 5.47 -8.83 5.59
C PHE A 162 5.18 -7.44 5.02
N LEU A 163 5.22 -7.32 3.70
CA LEU A 163 4.90 -6.10 2.96
C LEU A 163 3.57 -6.29 2.25
N LEU A 164 2.60 -5.44 2.55
CA LEU A 164 1.26 -5.48 1.97
C LEU A 164 1.04 -4.24 1.11
N GLU A 165 0.58 -4.43 -0.11
CA GLU A 165 0.02 -3.31 -0.86
C GLU A 165 -1.29 -2.90 -0.23
N ALA A 166 -1.41 -1.65 0.18
CA ALA A 166 -2.60 -1.08 0.79
C ALA A 166 -3.06 0.17 0.04
N MET A 167 -4.31 0.55 0.25
CA MET A 167 -4.90 1.79 -0.22
C MET A 167 -5.79 2.36 0.89
N PRO A 168 -5.35 3.42 1.59
CA PRO A 168 -6.11 4.03 2.67
C PRO A 168 -7.55 4.38 2.30
N GLY A 169 -7.77 4.90 1.08
CA GLY A 169 -9.12 5.18 0.60
C GLY A 169 -10.04 3.96 0.51
N ALA A 170 -9.52 2.79 0.13
CA ALA A 170 -10.29 1.55 0.12
C ALA A 170 -10.58 1.06 1.54
N ALA A 171 -9.61 1.18 2.44
CA ALA A 171 -9.78 0.83 3.84
C ALA A 171 -10.81 1.73 4.53
N LEU A 172 -10.72 3.05 4.37
CA LEU A 172 -11.71 4.00 4.90
C LEU A 172 -13.13 3.67 4.41
N LYS A 173 -13.27 3.37 3.12
CA LYS A 173 -14.57 2.94 2.56
C LYS A 173 -15.08 1.65 3.21
N ALA A 174 -14.21 0.66 3.40
CA ALA A 174 -14.55 -0.58 4.07
C ALA A 174 -14.96 -0.38 5.53
N PHE A 175 -14.41 0.61 6.20
CA PHE A 175 -14.79 1.02 7.56
C PHE A 175 -16.07 1.86 7.62
N GLY A 176 -16.68 2.21 6.47
CA GLY A 176 -17.83 3.09 6.40
C GLY A 176 -17.50 4.56 6.63
N LEU A 177 -16.24 4.96 6.52
CA LEU A 177 -15.72 6.30 6.79
C LEU A 177 -15.64 7.15 5.51
N PRO A 178 -15.52 8.48 5.64
CA PRO A 178 -15.28 9.35 4.49
C PRO A 178 -13.99 8.96 3.76
N TYR A 179 -14.09 8.45 2.54
CA TYR A 179 -12.96 8.02 1.73
C TYR A 179 -12.67 8.94 0.54
N LYS A 180 -13.48 10.00 0.35
CA LYS A 180 -13.31 11.04 -0.68
C LYS A 180 -13.40 12.42 -0.06
N GLY A 181 -12.67 13.38 -0.65
CA GLY A 181 -12.74 14.78 -0.25
C GLY A 181 -11.97 15.15 1.03
N TYR A 182 -11.44 14.20 1.78
CA TYR A 182 -10.66 14.45 3.00
C TYR A 182 -9.21 14.92 2.72
N LYS A 183 -8.69 14.66 1.52
CA LYS A 183 -7.34 15.13 1.11
C LYS A 183 -7.36 16.62 0.77
N ASN A 184 -8.34 17.05 -0.02
CA ASN A 184 -8.41 18.42 -0.56
C ASN A 184 -9.86 18.92 -0.59
N GLY A 185 -10.04 20.25 -0.59
CA GLY A 185 -11.34 20.89 -0.70
C GLY A 185 -11.80 21.58 0.59
N LYS A 186 -12.92 22.31 0.49
CA LYS A 186 -13.42 23.16 1.58
C LYS A 186 -13.77 22.40 2.88
N ARG A 187 -14.15 21.13 2.76
CA ARG A 187 -14.54 20.28 3.89
C ARG A 187 -13.45 19.27 4.28
N ALA A 188 -12.26 19.37 3.71
CA ALA A 188 -11.22 18.36 3.92
C ALA A 188 -10.83 18.21 5.40
N SER A 189 -10.67 19.30 6.13
CA SER A 189 -10.35 19.27 7.55
C SER A 189 -11.48 18.67 8.39
N GLU A 190 -12.75 19.01 8.09
CA GLU A 190 -13.93 18.43 8.74
C GLU A 190 -14.00 16.92 8.54
N LEU A 191 -13.77 16.44 7.31
CA LEU A 191 -13.78 15.02 6.99
C LEU A 191 -12.61 14.27 7.66
N ARG A 192 -11.43 14.88 7.75
CA ARG A 192 -10.31 14.29 8.50
C ARG A 192 -10.62 14.21 10.01
N GLN A 193 -11.24 15.24 10.58
CA GLN A 193 -11.69 15.21 11.96
C GLN A 193 -12.64 14.04 12.20
N GLN A 194 -13.65 13.89 11.35
CA GLN A 194 -14.58 12.76 11.44
C GLN A 194 -13.87 11.41 11.35
N ILE A 195 -12.94 11.24 10.41
CA ILE A 195 -12.16 9.98 10.29
C ILE A 195 -11.40 9.68 11.57
N ILE A 196 -10.75 10.69 12.18
CA ILE A 196 -9.95 10.50 13.38
C ILE A 196 -10.85 10.13 14.59
N GLU A 197 -11.99 10.80 14.75
CA GLU A 197 -12.95 10.53 15.82
C GLU A 197 -13.52 9.11 15.73
N GLU A 198 -13.89 8.68 14.52
CA GLU A 198 -14.40 7.34 14.27
C GLU A 198 -13.31 6.26 14.46
N LEU A 199 -12.08 6.53 14.05
CA LEU A 199 -10.96 5.63 14.33
C LEU A 199 -10.67 5.50 15.83
N ALA A 200 -10.76 6.62 16.58
CA ALA A 200 -10.55 6.64 18.03
C ALA A 200 -11.64 5.88 18.80
N SER A 201 -12.84 5.78 18.26
CA SER A 201 -13.98 5.07 18.85
C SER A 201 -14.26 3.70 18.22
N SER A 202 -13.38 3.26 17.30
CA SER A 202 -13.59 2.05 16.53
C SER A 202 -13.57 0.79 17.40
N SER A 203 -14.52 -0.11 17.18
CA SER A 203 -14.52 -1.45 17.76
C SER A 203 -13.63 -2.43 16.97
N LEU A 204 -13.07 -2.03 15.83
CA LEU A 204 -12.25 -2.90 14.96
C LEU A 204 -10.84 -3.05 15.49
N VAL A 205 -10.26 -1.95 15.95
CA VAL A 205 -8.92 -1.88 16.54
C VAL A 205 -8.94 -0.81 17.63
N ASP A 206 -8.49 -1.14 18.82
CA ASP A 206 -8.26 -0.16 19.87
C ASP A 206 -6.93 0.57 19.60
N ILE A 207 -6.98 1.88 19.33
CA ILE A 207 -5.79 2.63 18.90
C ILE A 207 -5.27 3.49 20.03
N HIS A 208 -4.28 3.02 20.72
CA HIS A 208 -3.56 3.78 21.74
C HIS A 208 -2.56 4.75 21.11
N GLY A 209 -2.39 5.93 21.72
CA GLY A 209 -1.44 6.94 21.25
C GLY A 209 -1.94 7.83 20.11
N LEU A 210 -3.10 7.55 19.51
CA LEU A 210 -3.68 8.36 18.44
C LEU A 210 -3.80 9.85 18.79
N PRO A 211 -4.21 10.25 20.03
CA PRO A 211 -4.29 11.66 20.40
C PRO A 211 -2.98 12.44 20.23
N SER A 212 -1.84 11.79 20.38
CA SER A 212 -0.51 12.42 20.19
C SER A 212 -0.21 12.82 18.73
N PHE A 213 -0.95 12.25 17.77
CA PHE A 213 -0.77 12.51 16.35
C PHE A 213 -1.97 13.20 15.71
N GLN A 214 -3.06 13.44 16.46
CA GLN A 214 -4.32 13.96 15.97
C GLN A 214 -4.17 15.31 15.26
N GLU A 215 -3.51 16.28 15.88
CA GLU A 215 -3.32 17.60 15.27
C GLU A 215 -2.57 17.49 13.93
N ARG A 216 -1.53 16.66 13.89
CA ARG A 216 -0.73 16.45 12.67
C ARG A 216 -1.56 15.77 11.58
N ALA A 217 -2.36 14.77 11.91
CA ALA A 217 -3.24 14.08 10.98
C ALA A 217 -4.38 14.98 10.46
N LEU A 218 -4.84 15.95 11.28
CA LEU A 218 -5.79 16.99 10.85
C LEU A 218 -5.18 17.95 9.83
N LEU A 219 -3.93 18.33 10.00
CA LEU A 219 -3.24 19.29 9.14
C LEU A 219 -2.69 18.63 7.87
N ASN A 220 -2.30 17.37 7.94
CA ASN A 220 -1.66 16.64 6.85
C ASN A 220 -2.36 15.30 6.58
N HIS A 221 -2.92 15.16 5.38
CA HIS A 221 -3.60 13.93 4.96
C HIS A 221 -2.64 12.75 4.79
N ASP A 222 -1.35 12.98 4.46
CA ASP A 222 -0.37 11.90 4.30
C ASP A 222 -0.07 11.25 5.66
N CYS A 223 -0.03 12.06 6.74
CA CYS A 223 0.02 11.55 8.11
C CYS A 223 -1.20 10.68 8.45
N LEU A 224 -2.40 11.13 8.08
CA LEU A 224 -3.63 10.36 8.29
C LEU A 224 -3.62 9.06 7.50
N ASP A 225 -3.22 9.10 6.23
CA ASP A 225 -3.15 7.92 5.37
C ASP A 225 -2.13 6.90 5.88
N ALA A 226 -0.98 7.34 6.40
CA ALA A 226 -0.03 6.46 7.06
C ALA A 226 -0.63 5.79 8.32
N ILE A 227 -1.41 6.51 9.14
CA ILE A 227 -2.12 5.93 10.29
C ILE A 227 -3.17 4.90 9.83
N VAL A 228 -3.96 5.20 8.80
CA VAL A 228 -4.93 4.26 8.23
C VAL A 228 -4.24 3.01 7.69
N ALA A 229 -3.10 3.15 7.02
CA ALA A 229 -2.30 2.02 6.57
C ALA A 229 -1.78 1.17 7.76
N ALA A 230 -1.39 1.79 8.88
CA ALA A 230 -1.03 1.05 10.10
C ALA A 230 -2.21 0.27 10.68
N VAL A 231 -3.43 0.81 10.64
CA VAL A 231 -4.64 0.07 11.01
C VAL A 231 -4.86 -1.14 10.09
N VAL A 232 -4.66 -0.98 8.78
CA VAL A 232 -4.72 -2.08 7.80
C VAL A 232 -3.71 -3.17 8.16
N ALA A 233 -2.45 -2.80 8.41
CA ALA A 233 -1.40 -3.74 8.82
C ALA A 233 -1.76 -4.49 10.11
N THR A 234 -2.34 -3.80 11.09
CA THR A 234 -2.80 -4.39 12.36
C THR A 234 -3.91 -5.42 12.15
N LEU A 235 -4.92 -5.06 11.36
CA LEU A 235 -6.04 -5.97 11.04
C LEU A 235 -5.54 -7.22 10.31
N TRP A 236 -4.64 -7.06 9.34
CA TRP A 236 -4.07 -8.20 8.62
C TRP A 236 -3.20 -9.08 9.51
N ALA A 237 -2.39 -8.49 10.38
CA ALA A 237 -1.56 -9.22 11.34
C ALA A 237 -2.40 -10.07 12.30
N ARG A 238 -3.60 -9.58 12.65
CA ARG A 238 -4.54 -10.27 13.52
C ARG A 238 -5.28 -11.40 12.81
N ASP A 239 -5.83 -11.09 11.66
CA ASP A 239 -6.70 -12.01 10.91
C ASP A 239 -6.73 -11.66 9.42
N PRO A 240 -5.92 -12.33 8.58
CA PRO A 240 -5.94 -12.14 7.13
C PRO A 240 -7.30 -12.44 6.47
N SER A 241 -8.18 -13.22 7.12
CA SER A 241 -9.51 -13.55 6.58
C SER A 241 -10.46 -12.35 6.54
N LEU A 242 -10.12 -11.25 7.24
CA LEU A 242 -10.83 -9.97 7.14
C LEU A 242 -10.63 -9.27 5.80
N PHE A 243 -9.74 -9.78 4.96
CA PHE A 243 -9.38 -9.17 3.69
C PHE A 243 -9.89 -9.98 2.51
N ARG A 244 -10.12 -9.31 1.40
CA ARG A 244 -10.21 -10.00 0.13
C ARG A 244 -8.81 -10.49 -0.24
N CYS A 245 -8.57 -11.78 -0.08
CA CYS A 245 -7.34 -12.44 -0.50
C CYS A 245 -7.50 -13.07 -1.88
N PRO A 246 -6.41 -13.23 -2.66
CA PRO A 246 -6.48 -14.00 -3.89
C PRO A 246 -6.80 -15.45 -3.57
N GLU A 247 -7.67 -16.06 -4.38
CA GLU A 247 -8.01 -17.47 -4.21
C GLU A 247 -6.89 -18.35 -4.78
N PRO A 248 -6.38 -19.32 -4.00
CA PRO A 248 -5.46 -20.30 -4.57
C PRO A 248 -6.18 -21.16 -5.60
N GLN A 249 -5.50 -21.48 -6.70
CA GLN A 249 -6.00 -22.45 -7.67
C GLN A 249 -5.97 -23.87 -7.09
N GLN A 250 -6.61 -24.85 -7.77
CA GLN A 250 -6.76 -26.23 -7.29
C GLN A 250 -5.44 -26.94 -6.92
N SER A 251 -4.29 -26.40 -7.37
CA SER A 251 -2.94 -26.94 -7.10
C SER A 251 -2.21 -26.26 -5.94
N SER A 252 -2.89 -25.46 -5.12
CA SER A 252 -2.28 -24.60 -4.08
C SER A 252 -1.38 -23.48 -4.62
N THR A 253 -1.35 -23.27 -5.95
CA THR A 253 -0.66 -22.16 -6.59
C THR A 253 -1.65 -21.04 -6.87
N PHE A 254 -1.19 -19.80 -6.76
CA PHE A 254 -2.00 -18.65 -7.17
C PHE A 254 -2.07 -18.52 -8.70
N ASP A 255 -3.09 -17.80 -9.18
CA ASP A 255 -3.21 -17.42 -10.58
C ASP A 255 -1.91 -16.72 -11.04
N PRO A 256 -1.30 -17.13 -12.17
CA PRO A 256 -0.13 -16.44 -12.72
C PRO A 256 -0.33 -14.94 -12.90
N LEU A 257 -1.56 -14.50 -13.16
CA LEU A 257 -1.90 -13.08 -13.23
C LEU A 257 -1.70 -12.38 -11.88
N VAL A 258 -2.10 -13.02 -10.78
CA VAL A 258 -1.88 -12.50 -9.42
C VAL A 258 -0.39 -12.44 -9.08
N MET A 259 0.39 -13.43 -9.52
CA MET A 259 1.84 -13.45 -9.31
C MET A 259 2.58 -12.34 -10.05
N LEU A 260 2.03 -11.89 -11.20
CA LEU A 260 2.58 -10.80 -12.01
C LEU A 260 2.06 -9.42 -11.56
N GLU A 261 0.74 -9.29 -11.35
CA GLU A 261 0.10 -7.99 -11.09
C GLU A 261 0.07 -7.60 -9.61
N GLY A 262 0.34 -8.56 -8.70
CA GLY A 262 0.23 -8.37 -7.26
C GLY A 262 -1.21 -8.36 -6.77
N TRP A 263 -1.37 -8.04 -5.48
CA TRP A 263 -2.67 -8.01 -4.84
C TRP A 263 -2.78 -6.84 -3.87
N LEU A 264 -3.90 -6.11 -3.97
CA LEU A 264 -4.25 -5.03 -3.05
C LEU A 264 -5.02 -5.60 -1.85
N TYR A 265 -4.47 -5.41 -0.65
CA TYR A 265 -5.09 -5.84 0.60
C TYR A 265 -5.94 -4.69 1.17
N ALA A 266 -7.24 -4.78 0.99
CA ALA A 266 -8.21 -3.94 1.66
C ALA A 266 -9.22 -4.81 2.42
N PRO A 267 -9.64 -4.39 3.62
CA PRO A 267 -10.62 -5.14 4.39
C PRO A 267 -11.91 -5.33 3.60
N VAL A 268 -12.58 -6.47 3.78
CA VAL A 268 -13.94 -6.64 3.29
C VAL A 268 -14.91 -5.94 4.25
N PHE A 269 -16.02 -5.42 3.72
CA PHE A 269 -17.02 -4.73 4.52
C PHE A 269 -17.42 -5.55 5.73
N ILE A 270 -17.13 -5.03 6.91
CA ILE A 270 -17.65 -5.52 8.18
C ILE A 270 -18.96 -4.79 8.46
N HIS A 271 -19.92 -4.85 7.50
CA HIS A 271 -21.28 -4.43 7.77
C HIS A 271 -22.02 -5.57 8.46
N GLY A 272 -22.22 -5.39 9.73
CA GLY A 272 -23.18 -6.19 10.48
C GLY A 272 -22.65 -6.71 11.80
N LYS A 273 -22.64 -5.82 12.78
CA LYS A 273 -23.25 -6.11 14.09
C LYS A 273 -23.59 -4.76 14.72
N ALA A 274 -24.85 -4.33 14.48
CA ALA A 274 -25.52 -3.46 15.42
C ALA A 274 -25.82 -4.28 16.67
#